data_38a6b63a597b5cf3a6e273a6d002119e
#
_entry.id   38a6b63a597b5cf3a6e273a6d002119e
#
_cell.length_a   1.000
_cell.length_b   1.000
_cell.length_c   1.000
_cell.angle_alpha   90.00
_cell.angle_beta   90.00
_cell.angle_gamma   90.00
#
_symmetry.space_group_name_H-M   'P 1'
#
loop_
_entity.id
_entity.type
_entity.pdbx_description
1 polymer ?
#
loop_
_entity_poly.entity_id
_entity_poly.type
_entity_poly.pdbx_seq_one_letter_code
_entity_poly.pdbx_strand_id
1 'polypeptide(L)'
;RERLIPYMISREGPAIAIADVNGDNINDVFIGSPSFQKSELFIGNENKKFTLSDQKDIHEDLLSEDVDALFFDADADNDLDLYVVSGGNEFSETTNSLKDRLYINDDGFFKKQKDLPQIIQNNSVVINYDYNLDGYEDLFVGGRVISNNYGKTPTSYLLLNQKNGNFKIDKTFNDLGMITDAK
;
A
#
# COMPACT_ATOMS: atom_id res chain seq x y z
N ARG A 1 -3.75 -16.07 -16.36
CA ARG A 1 -2.34 -16.11 -16.77
C ARG A 1 -2.16 -15.28 -18.04
N GLU A 2 -1.44 -14.17 -17.95
CA GLU A 2 -1.08 -13.33 -19.09
C GLU A 2 -0.07 -14.08 -19.97
N ARG A 3 -0.49 -14.50 -21.17
CA ARG A 3 0.34 -15.32 -22.06
C ARG A 3 1.52 -14.56 -22.71
N LEU A 4 1.47 -13.23 -22.69
CA LEU A 4 2.46 -12.37 -23.34
C LEU A 4 3.53 -11.85 -22.37
N ILE A 5 3.39 -12.10 -21.06
CA ILE A 5 4.39 -11.70 -20.07
C ILE A 5 5.32 -12.89 -19.81
N PRO A 6 6.66 -12.70 -19.93
CA PRO A 6 7.63 -13.78 -19.80
C PRO A 6 7.79 -14.30 -18.35
N TYR A 7 7.30 -13.57 -17.35
CA TYR A 7 7.32 -13.96 -15.94
C TYR A 7 5.93 -13.84 -15.31
N MET A 8 5.72 -14.49 -14.19
CA MET A 8 4.44 -14.45 -13.49
C MET A 8 4.38 -13.23 -12.57
N ILE A 9 3.46 -12.31 -12.83
CA ILE A 9 3.18 -11.14 -11.97
C ILE A 9 2.72 -11.61 -10.57
N SER A 10 2.03 -12.73 -10.46
CA SER A 10 1.63 -13.35 -9.20
C SER A 10 2.79 -13.86 -8.31
N ARG A 11 4.02 -13.50 -8.61
CA ARG A 11 5.21 -13.76 -7.78
C ARG A 11 5.86 -12.48 -7.28
N GLU A 12 5.20 -11.35 -7.41
CA GLU A 12 5.63 -10.08 -6.84
C GLU A 12 5.13 -10.01 -5.39
N GLY A 13 6.02 -9.70 -4.47
CA GLY A 13 5.74 -9.70 -3.04
C GLY A 13 6.49 -10.80 -2.27
N PRO A 14 6.33 -10.87 -0.95
CA PRO A 14 5.43 -10.02 -0.16
C PRO A 14 5.94 -8.58 0.01
N ALA A 15 5.02 -7.64 0.23
CA ALA A 15 5.34 -6.28 0.67
C ALA A 15 6.04 -6.30 2.02
N ILE A 16 7.01 -5.41 2.22
CA ILE A 16 7.67 -5.23 3.52
C ILE A 16 7.84 -3.74 3.78
N ALA A 17 7.35 -3.28 4.93
CA ALA A 17 7.59 -1.93 5.43
C ALA A 17 8.21 -1.98 6.83
N ILE A 18 9.14 -1.08 7.10
CA ILE A 18 9.89 -1.05 8.36
C ILE A 18 9.90 0.38 8.89
N ALA A 19 9.40 0.56 10.13
CA ALA A 19 9.45 1.81 10.86
C ALA A 19 9.20 1.56 12.36
N ASP A 20 9.45 2.57 13.19
CA ASP A 20 8.98 2.60 14.57
C ASP A 20 7.53 3.12 14.56
N VAL A 21 6.56 2.24 14.75
CA VAL A 21 5.13 2.59 14.67
C VAL A 21 4.47 2.80 16.03
N ASN A 22 5.21 2.55 17.12
CA ASN A 22 4.72 2.70 18.50
C ASN A 22 5.49 3.74 19.32
N GLY A 23 6.50 4.41 18.71
CA GLY A 23 7.27 5.49 19.31
C GLY A 23 8.31 5.03 20.35
N ASP A 24 8.71 3.76 20.35
CA ASP A 24 9.68 3.21 21.31
C ASP A 24 11.15 3.30 20.83
N ASN A 25 11.40 3.88 19.66
CA ASN A 25 12.67 3.99 18.94
C ASN A 25 13.25 2.64 18.47
N ILE A 26 12.43 1.62 18.36
CA ILE A 26 12.80 0.31 17.81
C ILE A 26 11.96 0.08 16.55
N ASN A 27 12.59 -0.36 15.47
CA ASN A 27 11.86 -0.62 14.25
C ASN A 27 10.95 -1.82 14.38
N ASP A 28 9.73 -1.66 13.89
CA ASP A 28 8.70 -2.66 13.68
C ASP A 28 8.67 -3.08 12.22
N VAL A 29 8.05 -4.19 11.91
CA VAL A 29 8.03 -4.76 10.57
C VAL A 29 6.62 -5.18 10.18
N PHE A 30 6.07 -4.56 9.14
CA PHE A 30 4.90 -5.07 8.44
C PHE A 30 5.34 -6.05 7.35
N ILE A 31 4.70 -7.19 7.27
CA ILE A 31 4.87 -8.20 6.21
C ILE A 31 3.53 -8.44 5.56
N GLY A 32 3.42 -7.99 4.31
CA GLY A 32 2.27 -8.24 3.47
C GLY A 32 2.14 -9.71 3.07
N SER A 33 0.99 -10.10 2.58
CA SER A 33 0.69 -11.49 2.26
C SER A 33 0.18 -11.67 0.82
N PRO A 34 0.29 -12.86 0.27
CA PRO A 34 -0.47 -13.24 -0.91
C PRO A 34 -1.96 -13.35 -0.58
N SER A 35 -2.81 -13.33 -1.59
CA SER A 35 -4.26 -13.53 -1.44
C SER A 35 -4.59 -14.77 -0.61
N PHE A 36 -5.65 -14.67 0.21
CA PHE A 36 -6.13 -15.69 1.14
C PHE A 36 -5.22 -15.99 2.33
N GLN A 37 -4.24 -15.13 2.61
CA GLN A 37 -3.42 -15.18 3.80
C GLN A 37 -3.51 -13.84 4.56
N LYS A 38 -3.11 -13.86 5.83
CA LYS A 38 -3.08 -12.65 6.67
C LYS A 38 -1.75 -11.94 6.50
N SER A 39 -1.81 -10.64 6.33
CA SER A 39 -0.67 -9.77 6.52
C SER A 39 -0.44 -9.54 8.01
N GLU A 40 0.81 -9.39 8.42
CA GLU A 40 1.19 -9.40 9.83
C GLU A 40 2.08 -8.20 10.16
N LEU A 41 1.85 -7.62 11.34
CA LEU A 41 2.70 -6.60 11.95
C LEU A 41 3.46 -7.21 13.11
N PHE A 42 4.76 -7.03 13.12
CA PHE A 42 5.67 -7.49 14.17
C PHE A 42 6.28 -6.31 14.89
N ILE A 43 6.09 -6.25 16.20
CA ILE A 43 6.66 -5.22 17.06
C ILE A 43 8.02 -5.67 17.55
N GLY A 44 9.04 -4.82 17.30
CA GLY A 44 10.40 -4.99 17.78
C GLY A 44 10.51 -4.74 19.29
N ASN A 45 11.58 -5.21 19.93
CA ASN A 45 11.86 -4.93 21.32
C ASN A 45 13.36 -4.83 21.59
N GLU A 46 13.72 -4.30 22.76
CA GLU A 46 15.10 -4.07 23.20
C GLU A 46 15.99 -5.34 23.18
N ASN A 47 15.39 -6.52 23.26
CA ASN A 47 16.09 -7.80 23.18
C ASN A 47 16.36 -8.27 21.74
N LYS A 48 16.13 -7.40 20.73
CA LYS A 48 16.24 -7.67 19.29
C LYS A 48 15.37 -8.86 18.85
N LYS A 49 14.19 -8.97 19.44
CA LYS A 49 13.16 -9.94 19.08
C LYS A 49 11.91 -9.22 18.57
N PHE A 50 11.13 -9.93 17.77
CA PHE A 50 9.84 -9.47 17.28
C PHE A 50 8.70 -10.22 17.97
N THR A 51 7.60 -9.51 18.22
CA THR A 51 6.37 -10.07 18.77
C THR A 51 5.25 -9.75 17.79
N LEU A 52 4.45 -10.74 17.42
CA LEU A 52 3.29 -10.54 16.56
C LEU A 52 2.27 -9.64 17.25
N SER A 53 1.82 -8.61 16.55
CA SER A 53 0.75 -7.72 16.98
C SER A 53 -0.58 -8.19 16.40
N ASP A 54 -1.63 -8.23 17.21
CA ASP A 54 -2.97 -8.62 16.76
C ASP A 54 -3.70 -7.41 16.17
N GLN A 55 -3.69 -7.30 14.84
CA GLN A 55 -4.23 -6.20 14.06
C GLN A 55 -5.48 -6.64 13.30
N LYS A 56 -6.64 -6.45 13.91
CA LYS A 56 -7.91 -6.97 13.39
C LYS A 56 -8.20 -6.52 11.95
N ASP A 57 -8.12 -5.21 11.69
CA ASP A 57 -8.50 -4.65 10.39
C ASP A 57 -7.53 -5.08 9.28
N ILE A 58 -6.24 -5.23 9.59
CA ILE A 58 -5.24 -5.79 8.66
C ILE A 58 -5.55 -7.27 8.38
N HIS A 59 -5.87 -8.03 9.43
CA HIS A 59 -6.16 -9.47 9.31
C HIS A 59 -7.47 -9.79 8.57
N GLU A 60 -8.40 -8.83 8.46
CA GLU A 60 -9.67 -9.03 7.73
C GLU A 60 -9.51 -8.88 6.21
N ASP A 61 -8.42 -8.29 5.71
CA ASP A 61 -8.19 -8.02 4.28
C ASP A 61 -7.53 -9.18 3.53
N LEU A 62 -8.03 -10.40 3.71
CA LEU A 62 -7.48 -11.65 3.18
C LEU A 62 -7.52 -11.78 1.64
N LEU A 63 -8.34 -11.00 0.95
CA LEU A 63 -8.55 -11.17 -0.48
C LEU A 63 -7.52 -10.45 -1.34
N SER A 64 -6.83 -9.46 -0.78
CA SER A 64 -5.82 -8.68 -1.48
C SER A 64 -4.46 -9.40 -1.50
N GLU A 65 -3.68 -9.18 -2.54
CA GLU A 65 -2.26 -9.52 -2.60
C GLU A 65 -1.48 -8.22 -2.35
N ASP A 66 -0.62 -8.23 -1.33
CA ASP A 66 0.16 -7.07 -0.92
C ASP A 66 1.48 -7.06 -1.67
N VAL A 67 1.66 -6.09 -2.56
CA VAL A 67 2.83 -6.02 -3.45
C VAL A 67 3.84 -4.96 -3.01
N ASP A 68 3.37 -3.92 -2.33
CA ASP A 68 4.21 -2.89 -1.72
C ASP A 68 3.53 -2.28 -0.50
N ALA A 69 4.31 -1.69 0.42
CA ALA A 69 3.78 -1.05 1.62
C ALA A 69 4.69 0.08 2.10
N LEU A 70 4.10 1.08 2.72
CA LEU A 70 4.78 2.27 3.19
C LEU A 70 4.20 2.73 4.52
N PHE A 71 5.08 3.07 5.48
CA PHE A 71 4.73 3.81 6.68
C PHE A 71 4.99 5.31 6.48
N PHE A 72 4.02 6.15 6.82
CA PHE A 72 4.10 7.61 6.74
C PHE A 72 3.01 8.24 7.62
N ASP A 73 3.14 9.51 7.97
CA ASP A 73 2.13 10.25 8.73
C ASP A 73 1.05 10.79 7.77
N ALA A 74 -0.09 10.10 7.70
CA ALA A 74 -1.16 10.42 6.75
C ALA A 74 -2.11 11.50 7.26
N ASP A 75 -2.27 11.66 8.58
CA ASP A 75 -3.24 12.59 9.15
C ASP A 75 -2.63 13.71 9.99
N ALA A 76 -1.31 13.77 10.05
CA ALA A 76 -0.50 14.80 10.69
C ALA A 76 -0.63 14.83 12.21
N ASP A 77 -0.73 13.66 12.82
CA ASP A 77 -0.75 13.51 14.27
C ASP A 77 0.61 13.08 14.86
N ASN A 78 1.63 12.89 14.00
CA ASN A 78 3.01 12.49 14.24
C ASN A 78 3.19 11.02 14.63
N ASP A 79 2.22 10.18 14.41
CA ASP A 79 2.46 8.74 14.38
C ASP A 79 2.49 8.21 12.93
N LEU A 80 2.90 6.97 12.72
CA LEU A 80 3.06 6.44 11.38
C LEU A 80 1.90 5.53 11.02
N ASP A 81 1.18 5.90 9.97
CA ASP A 81 0.12 5.13 9.34
C ASP A 81 0.68 4.15 8.31
N LEU A 82 -0.13 3.19 7.89
CA LEU A 82 0.26 2.16 6.94
C LEU A 82 -0.55 2.25 5.65
N TYR A 83 0.12 2.52 4.53
CA TYR A 83 -0.46 2.34 3.20
C TYR A 83 0.01 1.03 2.60
N VAL A 84 -0.94 0.24 2.04
CA VAL A 84 -0.66 -1.06 1.42
C VAL A 84 -1.17 -1.06 -0.01
N VAL A 85 -0.27 -1.32 -0.95
CA VAL A 85 -0.56 -1.44 -2.37
C VAL A 85 -1.06 -2.83 -2.69
N SER A 86 -2.19 -2.89 -3.38
CA SER A 86 -2.79 -4.13 -3.85
C SER A 86 -2.39 -4.44 -5.29
N GLY A 87 -2.00 -5.67 -5.52
CA GLY A 87 -1.62 -6.18 -6.83
C GLY A 87 -2.23 -7.55 -7.12
N GLY A 88 -1.50 -8.32 -7.92
CA GLY A 88 -1.91 -9.67 -8.29
C GLY A 88 -2.77 -9.71 -9.56
N ASN A 89 -2.54 -10.75 -10.38
CA ASN A 89 -3.21 -10.89 -11.67
C ASN A 89 -4.24 -12.03 -11.67
N GLU A 90 -4.68 -12.45 -10.50
CA GLU A 90 -5.63 -13.55 -10.32
C GLU A 90 -7.08 -13.07 -10.38
N PHE A 91 -7.30 -11.77 -10.17
CA PHE A 91 -8.61 -11.15 -10.10
C PHE A 91 -8.96 -10.35 -11.36
N SER A 92 -10.25 -10.18 -11.61
CA SER A 92 -10.74 -9.29 -12.67
C SER A 92 -10.55 -7.81 -12.28
N GLU A 93 -10.47 -6.92 -13.27
CA GLU A 93 -10.28 -5.46 -13.12
C GLU A 93 -11.29 -4.76 -12.19
N THR A 94 -12.38 -5.42 -11.81
CA THR A 94 -13.47 -4.83 -11.02
C THR A 94 -13.53 -5.36 -9.59
N THR A 95 -12.56 -6.15 -9.17
CA THR A 95 -12.58 -6.81 -7.85
C THR A 95 -12.04 -5.89 -6.77
N ASN A 96 -12.75 -5.82 -5.64
CA ASN A 96 -12.32 -5.02 -4.48
C ASN A 96 -10.94 -5.42 -3.91
N SER A 97 -10.47 -6.63 -4.20
CA SER A 97 -9.14 -7.10 -3.82
C SER A 97 -7.98 -6.32 -4.48
N LEU A 98 -8.25 -5.55 -5.54
CA LEU A 98 -7.28 -4.66 -6.18
C LEU A 98 -7.34 -3.21 -5.64
N LYS A 99 -8.08 -2.96 -4.58
CA LYS A 99 -8.07 -1.65 -3.93
C LYS A 99 -6.91 -1.55 -2.96
N ASP A 100 -6.15 -0.48 -3.09
CA ASP A 100 -5.18 -0.12 -2.08
C ASP A 100 -5.86 0.22 -0.75
N ARG A 101 -5.12 0.11 0.33
CA ARG A 101 -5.65 0.27 1.69
C ARG A 101 -4.76 1.21 2.48
N LEU A 102 -5.39 2.08 3.24
CA LEU A 102 -4.77 2.90 4.26
C LEU A 102 -5.30 2.47 5.61
N TYR A 103 -4.42 2.30 6.56
CA TYR A 103 -4.74 2.02 7.95
C TYR A 103 -4.15 3.13 8.81
N ILE A 104 -5.03 3.88 9.48
CA ILE A 104 -4.66 4.92 10.42
C ILE A 104 -4.24 4.28 11.73
N ASN A 105 -3.10 4.67 12.23
CA ASN A 105 -2.58 4.27 13.52
C ASN A 105 -3.32 5.01 14.64
N ASP A 106 -3.61 4.34 15.74
CA ASP A 106 -4.19 4.91 16.95
C ASP A 106 -3.53 4.18 18.13
N ASP A 107 -2.41 4.72 18.60
CA ASP A 107 -1.61 4.16 19.70
C ASP A 107 -1.19 2.69 19.45
N GLY A 108 -0.68 2.39 18.24
CA GLY A 108 -0.22 1.06 17.82
C GLY A 108 -1.31 0.14 17.27
N PHE A 109 -2.56 0.63 17.16
CA PHE A 109 -3.67 -0.11 16.57
C PHE A 109 -4.08 0.49 15.23
N PHE A 110 -3.93 -0.26 14.16
CA PHE A 110 -4.21 0.15 12.80
C PHE A 110 -5.67 -0.05 12.42
N LYS A 111 -6.37 1.05 12.13
CA LYS A 111 -7.79 1.07 11.73
C LYS A 111 -7.93 1.42 10.25
N LYS A 112 -8.65 0.59 9.50
CA LYS A 112 -8.83 0.80 8.07
C LYS A 112 -9.60 2.07 7.76
N GLN A 113 -8.99 2.98 6.97
CA GLN A 113 -9.62 4.18 6.44
C GLN A 113 -10.63 3.82 5.34
N LYS A 114 -11.87 4.30 5.49
CA LYS A 114 -12.97 3.96 4.56
C LYS A 114 -13.10 4.91 3.39
N ASP A 115 -12.63 6.15 3.56
CA ASP A 115 -12.82 7.25 2.61
C ASP A 115 -11.63 7.43 1.65
N LEU A 116 -10.75 6.43 1.54
CA LEU A 116 -9.68 6.43 0.55
C LEU A 116 -10.28 6.45 -0.87
N PRO A 117 -9.71 7.23 -1.82
CA PRO A 117 -10.15 7.23 -3.21
C PRO A 117 -10.17 5.81 -3.79
N GLN A 118 -11.27 5.47 -4.45
CA GLN A 118 -11.50 4.10 -4.94
C GLN A 118 -10.75 3.87 -6.25
N ILE A 119 -9.46 3.52 -6.15
CA ILE A 119 -8.63 3.05 -7.26
C ILE A 119 -8.72 1.53 -7.28
N ILE A 120 -9.27 0.95 -8.35
CA ILE A 120 -9.35 -0.51 -8.55
C ILE A 120 -8.44 -0.84 -9.72
N GLN A 121 -7.20 -1.16 -9.43
CA GLN A 121 -6.20 -1.45 -10.44
C GLN A 121 -5.10 -2.31 -9.84
N ASN A 122 -4.39 -3.02 -10.68
CA ASN A 122 -3.18 -3.73 -10.30
C ASN A 122 -2.04 -2.71 -10.24
N ASN A 123 -1.67 -2.31 -9.03
CA ASN A 123 -0.58 -1.39 -8.74
C ASN A 123 0.70 -2.17 -8.40
N SER A 124 1.83 -1.49 -8.22
CA SER A 124 3.13 -2.14 -7.97
C SER A 124 3.95 -1.47 -6.89
N VAL A 125 3.80 -0.17 -6.69
CA VAL A 125 4.72 0.60 -5.85
C VAL A 125 4.02 1.82 -5.29
N VAL A 126 4.43 2.25 -4.10
CA VAL A 126 4.04 3.52 -3.50
C VAL A 126 5.27 4.23 -2.94
N ILE A 127 5.31 5.55 -3.10
CA ILE A 127 6.26 6.43 -2.43
C ILE A 127 5.53 7.65 -1.88
N ASN A 128 6.05 8.22 -0.80
CA ASN A 128 5.57 9.46 -0.20
C ASN A 128 6.50 10.64 -0.52
N TYR A 129 5.91 11.80 -0.72
CA TYR A 129 6.62 13.07 -0.87
C TYR A 129 5.63 14.24 -0.77
N ASP A 130 6.01 15.33 -0.12
CA ASP A 130 5.22 16.59 -0.14
C ASP A 130 5.37 17.27 -1.52
N TYR A 131 4.52 16.86 -2.46
CA TYR A 131 4.59 17.30 -3.86
C TYR A 131 4.15 18.76 -4.04
N ASN A 132 3.14 19.18 -3.30
CA ASN A 132 2.57 20.51 -3.42
C ASN A 132 3.18 21.53 -2.44
N LEU A 133 4.11 21.10 -1.57
CA LEU A 133 4.81 21.89 -0.56
C LEU A 133 3.86 22.53 0.47
N ASP A 134 2.82 21.79 0.87
CA ASP A 134 1.85 22.24 1.88
C ASP A 134 2.14 21.71 3.29
N GLY A 135 3.20 20.92 3.43
CA GLY A 135 3.68 20.34 4.68
C GLY A 135 3.07 18.98 5.02
N TYR A 136 2.29 18.37 4.10
CA TYR A 136 1.71 17.05 4.24
C TYR A 136 2.24 16.11 3.16
N GLU A 137 2.50 14.88 3.52
CA GLU A 137 3.02 13.90 2.57
C GLU A 137 1.91 13.41 1.63
N ASP A 138 2.14 13.57 0.32
CA ASP A 138 1.34 13.04 -0.75
C ASP A 138 1.86 11.66 -1.15
N LEU A 139 1.04 10.86 -1.87
CA LEU A 139 1.45 9.54 -2.33
C LEU A 139 1.47 9.46 -3.86
N PHE A 140 2.56 8.97 -4.42
CA PHE A 140 2.58 8.47 -5.79
C PHE A 140 2.36 6.96 -5.79
N VAL A 141 1.34 6.49 -6.52
CA VAL A 141 1.02 5.07 -6.68
C VAL A 141 1.22 4.67 -8.13
N GLY A 142 2.15 3.77 -8.37
CA GLY A 142 2.53 3.29 -9.70
C GLY A 142 1.65 2.16 -10.20
N GLY A 143 1.01 2.36 -11.36
CA GLY A 143 0.20 1.34 -12.03
C GLY A 143 1.07 0.28 -12.71
N ARG A 144 0.78 -0.99 -12.50
CA ARG A 144 1.54 -2.13 -13.03
C ARG A 144 1.01 -2.63 -14.36
N VAL A 145 -0.23 -3.04 -14.36
CA VAL A 145 -0.86 -3.67 -15.52
C VAL A 145 -2.39 -3.58 -15.40
N ILE A 146 -3.07 -3.56 -16.54
CA ILE A 146 -4.52 -3.75 -16.57
C ILE A 146 -4.78 -5.25 -16.75
N SER A 147 -5.39 -5.89 -15.75
CA SER A 147 -5.66 -7.34 -15.75
C SER A 147 -6.42 -7.76 -17.00
N ASN A 148 -5.99 -8.85 -17.64
CA ASN A 148 -6.53 -9.38 -18.90
C ASN A 148 -6.43 -8.44 -20.12
N ASN A 149 -5.74 -7.31 -20.03
CA ASN A 149 -5.56 -6.31 -21.09
C ASN A 149 -4.10 -5.93 -21.28
N TYR A 150 -3.21 -6.92 -21.36
CA TYR A 150 -1.79 -6.67 -21.58
C TYR A 150 -1.54 -5.80 -22.82
N GLY A 151 -0.71 -4.78 -22.67
CA GLY A 151 -0.42 -3.79 -23.71
C GLY A 151 -1.24 -2.51 -23.63
N LYS A 152 -2.28 -2.44 -22.79
CA LYS A 152 -2.87 -1.18 -22.38
C LYS A 152 -2.00 -0.53 -21.30
N THR A 153 -1.82 0.77 -21.40
CA THR A 153 -1.11 1.57 -20.39
C THR A 153 -1.91 1.60 -19.09
N PRO A 154 -1.36 1.11 -17.97
CA PRO A 154 -1.98 1.31 -16.66
C PRO A 154 -1.90 2.78 -16.25
N THR A 155 -2.78 3.20 -15.37
CA THR A 155 -2.79 4.56 -14.83
C THR A 155 -1.96 4.61 -13.55
N SER A 156 -1.08 5.59 -13.43
CA SER A 156 -0.45 5.93 -12.15
C SER A 156 -1.18 7.12 -11.52
N TYR A 157 -1.15 7.22 -10.21
CA TYR A 157 -1.91 8.22 -9.47
C TYR A 157 -1.02 9.02 -8.53
N LEU A 158 -1.26 10.32 -8.47
CA LEU A 158 -0.81 11.16 -7.38
C LEU A 158 -2.02 11.37 -6.45
N LEU A 159 -1.88 10.98 -5.20
CA LEU A 159 -2.87 11.16 -4.15
C LEU A 159 -2.44 12.34 -3.28
N LEU A 160 -3.06 13.51 -3.48
CA LEU A 160 -2.80 14.69 -2.68
C LEU A 160 -3.46 14.58 -1.31
N ASN A 161 -2.68 14.66 -0.27
CA ASN A 161 -3.14 14.63 1.10
C ASN A 161 -4.04 15.85 1.40
N GLN A 162 -5.22 15.61 1.94
CA GLN A 162 -6.18 16.66 2.33
C GLN A 162 -6.23 16.84 3.84
N LYS A 163 -5.26 16.25 4.57
CA LYS A 163 -5.22 16.13 6.04
C LYS A 163 -6.24 15.11 6.57
N ASN A 164 -6.02 14.69 7.80
CA ASN A 164 -6.87 13.71 8.49
C ASN A 164 -7.04 12.37 7.74
N GLY A 165 -5.97 11.88 7.08
CA GLY A 165 -6.00 10.62 6.36
C GLY A 165 -6.90 10.63 5.11
N ASN A 166 -7.28 11.79 4.61
CA ASN A 166 -8.06 11.94 3.39
C ASN A 166 -7.18 12.31 2.20
N PHE A 167 -7.50 11.77 1.03
CA PHE A 167 -6.72 11.99 -0.18
C PHE A 167 -7.60 12.37 -1.36
N LYS A 168 -7.03 13.16 -2.28
CA LYS A 168 -7.65 13.53 -3.55
C LYS A 168 -6.76 13.09 -4.71
N ILE A 169 -7.35 12.43 -5.71
CA ILE A 169 -6.62 12.03 -6.90
C ILE A 169 -6.26 13.27 -7.74
N ASP A 170 -4.98 13.42 -8.01
CA ASP A 170 -4.46 14.27 -9.09
C ASP A 170 -4.02 13.40 -10.27
N LYS A 171 -4.34 13.85 -11.48
CA LYS A 171 -4.14 13.08 -12.72
C LYS A 171 -2.88 13.46 -13.49
N THR A 172 -1.97 14.19 -12.90
CA THR A 172 -0.75 14.70 -13.57
C THR A 172 0.10 13.57 -14.15
N PHE A 173 0.13 12.41 -13.49
CA PHE A 173 1.00 11.27 -13.88
C PHE A 173 0.25 10.08 -14.49
N ASN A 174 -0.94 10.28 -15.02
CA ASN A 174 -1.78 9.17 -15.49
C ASN A 174 -1.16 8.30 -16.59
N ASP A 175 -0.38 8.88 -17.50
CA ASP A 175 0.08 8.24 -18.73
C ASP A 175 1.57 7.87 -18.72
N LEU A 176 2.13 7.54 -17.56
CA LEU A 176 3.56 7.19 -17.44
C LEU A 176 3.91 5.80 -17.99
N GLY A 177 2.92 4.96 -18.24
CA GLY A 177 3.13 3.56 -18.61
C GLY A 177 3.19 2.64 -17.40
N MET A 178 3.72 1.44 -17.63
CA MET A 178 3.91 0.45 -16.55
C MET A 178 5.04 0.88 -15.63
N ILE A 179 4.75 1.00 -14.36
CA ILE A 179 5.72 1.30 -13.31
C ILE A 179 6.06 0.01 -12.57
N THR A 180 7.32 -0.23 -12.31
CA THR A 180 7.82 -1.43 -11.62
C THR A 180 8.55 -1.10 -10.33
N ASP A 181 9.05 0.11 -10.21
CA ASP A 181 9.79 0.60 -9.05
C ASP A 181 9.77 2.14 -9.03
N ALA A 182 9.80 2.74 -7.86
CA ALA A 182 9.93 4.17 -7.63
C ALA A 182 10.80 4.44 -6.40
N LYS A 183 11.60 5.51 -6.46
CA LYS A 183 12.53 5.92 -5.39
C LYS A 183 12.57 7.43 -5.27
#